data_53dd76174717fcc9f2d2b9862c530fbf
#
_entry.id   53dd76174717fcc9f2d2b9862c530fbf
#
_cell.length_a   1.000
_cell.length_b   1.000
_cell.length_c   1.000
_cell.angle_alpha   90.00
_cell.angle_beta   90.00
_cell.angle_gamma   90.00
#
_symmetry.space_group_name_H-M   'P 1'
#
loop_
_entity.id
_entity.type
_entity.pdbx_description
1 polymer ?
#
loop_
_entity_poly.entity_id
_entity_poly.type
_entity_poly.pdbx_seq_one_letter_code
_entity_poly.pdbx_strand_id
1 'polypeptide(L)'
;MKWFEQCYSRLLVDNHITDLDPSLMSRFDPETYARMAELGGAESSMVYSCDHNGNCYFPTRTGHMHAGLKGRDIFGETVAALRRRGITPIAYYTVVYHNHSVKRYPDSEQVDILGQRHPGRYRIACLNCEETLEYYQRELE
;
A
#
# COMPACT_ATOMS: atom_id res chain seq x y z
N MET A 1 -21.75 -16.67 -5.80
CA MET A 1 -21.96 -15.21 -5.81
C MET A 1 -20.61 -14.55 -5.54
N LYS A 2 -20.24 -13.54 -6.29
CA LYS A 2 -18.95 -12.89 -6.12
C LYS A 2 -19.02 -11.94 -4.92
N TRP A 3 -17.97 -11.86 -4.11
CA TRP A 3 -17.96 -11.06 -2.87
C TRP A 3 -18.40 -9.60 -3.07
N PHE A 4 -17.99 -8.98 -4.20
CA PHE A 4 -18.29 -7.58 -4.51
C PHE A 4 -19.77 -7.32 -4.88
N GLU A 5 -20.54 -8.36 -5.19
CA GLU A 5 -21.99 -8.28 -5.46
C GLU A 5 -22.79 -8.16 -4.15
N GLN A 6 -22.16 -8.45 -3.02
CA GLN A 6 -22.80 -8.45 -1.70
C GLN A 6 -22.25 -7.38 -0.76
N CYS A 7 -21.16 -6.70 -1.13
CA CYS A 7 -20.53 -5.68 -0.30
C CYS A 7 -20.88 -4.26 -0.79
N TYR A 8 -21.79 -3.59 -0.10
CA TYR A 8 -22.21 -2.22 -0.39
C TYR A 8 -21.46 -1.20 0.46
N SER A 9 -21.22 -1.50 1.75
CA SER A 9 -20.47 -0.64 2.66
C SER A 9 -18.98 -0.95 2.58
N ARG A 10 -18.21 -0.04 1.94
CA ARG A 10 -16.78 -0.20 1.70
C ARG A 10 -16.00 0.89 2.41
N LEU A 11 -15.04 0.50 3.23
CA LEU A 11 -14.17 1.42 3.95
C LEU A 11 -12.80 1.55 3.26
N LEU A 12 -12.35 2.77 3.08
CA LEU A 12 -10.96 3.11 2.77
C LEU A 12 -10.44 4.07 3.84
N VAL A 13 -9.38 3.69 4.51
CA VAL A 13 -8.55 4.61 5.32
C VAL A 13 -7.26 4.85 4.55
N ASP A 14 -7.05 6.08 4.15
CA ASP A 14 -5.89 6.46 3.33
C ASP A 14 -4.60 6.47 4.17
N ASN A 15 -3.62 5.64 3.80
CA ASN A 15 -2.39 5.39 4.56
C ASN A 15 -1.12 5.68 3.74
N HIS A 16 -1.04 6.83 3.08
CA HIS A 16 0.21 7.28 2.45
C HIS A 16 1.13 7.94 3.48
N ILE A 17 1.71 7.13 4.37
CA ILE A 17 2.45 7.59 5.54
C ILE A 17 3.96 7.50 5.26
N THR A 18 4.65 8.64 5.44
CA THR A 18 6.11 8.67 5.32
C THR A 18 6.78 7.87 6.43
N ASP A 19 7.91 7.25 6.13
CA ASP A 19 8.76 6.54 7.10
C ASP A 19 10.01 7.33 7.53
N LEU A 20 10.06 8.63 7.23
CA LEU A 20 11.12 9.53 7.68
C LEU A 20 11.17 9.64 9.22
N ASP A 21 10.04 9.43 9.88
CA ASP A 21 9.95 9.28 11.33
C ASP A 21 9.55 7.84 11.67
N PRO A 22 10.47 7.04 12.25
CA PRO A 22 10.21 5.64 12.59
C PRO A 22 9.22 5.46 13.76
N SER A 23 8.74 6.54 14.38
CA SER A 23 7.65 6.47 15.37
C SER A 23 6.28 6.32 14.68
N LEU A 24 6.15 6.77 13.43
CA LEU A 24 4.94 6.62 12.65
C LEU A 24 4.64 5.14 12.40
N MET A 25 3.38 4.77 12.43
CA MET A 25 2.89 3.39 12.31
C MET A 25 3.32 2.44 13.45
N SER A 26 4.25 2.85 14.35
CA SER A 26 4.78 1.98 15.42
C SER A 26 3.70 1.53 16.41
N ARG A 27 2.62 2.29 16.55
CA ARG A 27 1.48 2.01 17.44
C ARG A 27 0.22 1.57 16.68
N PHE A 28 0.33 1.29 15.38
CA PHE A 28 -0.82 0.80 14.64
C PHE A 28 -1.30 -0.55 15.22
N ASP A 29 -2.59 -0.61 15.53
CA ASP A 29 -3.23 -1.80 16.09
C ASP A 29 -4.30 -2.35 15.13
N PRO A 30 -4.01 -3.48 14.47
CA PRO A 30 -4.92 -4.13 13.54
C PRO A 30 -6.27 -4.53 14.15
N GLU A 31 -6.28 -4.92 15.42
CA GLU A 31 -7.53 -5.30 16.10
C GLU A 31 -8.44 -4.09 16.33
N THR A 32 -7.86 -2.97 16.78
CA THR A 32 -8.62 -1.72 16.91
C THR A 32 -9.13 -1.24 15.57
N TYR A 33 -8.30 -1.30 14.51
CA TYR A 33 -8.72 -0.94 13.15
C TYR A 33 -9.93 -1.77 12.70
N ALA A 34 -9.85 -3.10 12.80
CA ALA A 34 -10.90 -4.01 12.37
C ALA A 34 -12.18 -3.85 13.21
N ARG A 35 -12.04 -3.60 14.54
CA ARG A 35 -13.17 -3.31 15.41
C ARG A 35 -13.88 -2.00 15.02
N MET A 36 -13.12 -0.96 14.67
CA MET A 36 -13.71 0.31 14.23
C MET A 36 -14.40 0.18 12.88
N ALA A 37 -13.86 -0.61 11.97
CA ALA A 37 -14.50 -0.95 10.69
C ALA A 37 -15.84 -1.67 10.91
N GLU A 38 -15.87 -2.66 11.81
CA GLU A 38 -17.08 -3.39 12.20
C GLU A 38 -18.15 -2.46 12.80
N LEU A 39 -17.75 -1.61 13.75
CA LEU A 39 -18.66 -0.61 14.36
C LEU A 39 -19.21 0.39 13.34
N GLY A 40 -18.43 0.72 12.30
CA GLY A 40 -18.86 1.55 11.18
C GLY A 40 -19.73 0.83 10.16
N GLY A 41 -20.01 -0.46 10.35
CA GLY A 41 -20.84 -1.26 9.45
C GLY A 41 -20.15 -1.58 8.11
N ALA A 42 -18.82 -1.63 8.07
CA ALA A 42 -18.09 -1.97 6.87
C ALA A 42 -18.23 -3.47 6.55
N GLU A 43 -18.63 -3.78 5.32
CA GLU A 43 -18.67 -5.14 4.77
C GLU A 43 -17.36 -5.53 4.08
N SER A 44 -16.62 -4.51 3.62
CA SER A 44 -15.26 -4.67 3.09
C SER A 44 -14.38 -3.48 3.47
N SER A 45 -13.06 -3.71 3.55
CA SER A 45 -12.10 -2.67 3.84
C SER A 45 -10.84 -2.82 3.01
N MET A 46 -10.37 -1.71 2.42
CA MET A 46 -9.07 -1.66 1.78
C MET A 46 -7.96 -1.65 2.83
N VAL A 47 -6.96 -2.50 2.61
CA VAL A 47 -5.76 -2.60 3.44
C VAL A 47 -4.55 -2.33 2.57
N TYR A 48 -3.73 -1.38 2.97
CA TYR A 48 -2.54 -1.01 2.21
C TYR A 48 -1.46 -2.07 2.35
N SER A 49 -1.06 -2.68 1.23
CA SER A 49 0.15 -3.49 1.14
C SER A 49 1.36 -2.62 0.80
N CYS A 50 1.20 -1.67 -0.14
CA CYS A 50 2.22 -0.69 -0.49
C CYS A 50 1.58 0.67 -0.78
N ASP A 51 2.20 1.77 -0.30
CA ASP A 51 1.71 3.13 -0.47
C ASP A 51 2.42 3.88 -1.61
N HIS A 52 2.00 5.14 -1.87
CA HIS A 52 2.60 5.99 -2.92
C HIS A 52 4.08 6.37 -2.65
N ASN A 53 4.57 6.27 -1.41
CA ASN A 53 6.00 6.41 -1.16
C ASN A 53 6.77 5.16 -1.63
N GLY A 54 6.08 4.03 -1.84
CA GLY A 54 6.65 2.71 -2.07
C GLY A 54 6.99 1.98 -0.77
N ASN A 55 6.40 2.41 0.37
CA ASN A 55 6.57 1.72 1.63
C ASN A 55 5.65 0.51 1.69
N CYS A 56 6.22 -0.67 1.88
CA CYS A 56 5.48 -1.91 2.13
C CYS A 56 5.11 -2.00 3.61
N TYR A 57 3.88 -2.43 3.88
CA TYR A 57 3.35 -2.62 5.24
C TYR A 57 3.45 -4.07 5.73
N PHE A 58 4.37 -4.82 5.14
CA PHE A 58 4.73 -6.21 5.46
C PHE A 58 6.22 -6.44 5.25
N PRO A 59 6.81 -7.50 5.83
CA PRO A 59 8.18 -7.90 5.54
C PRO A 59 8.34 -8.30 4.07
N THR A 60 9.09 -7.51 3.31
CA THR A 60 9.32 -7.72 1.89
C THR A 60 10.79 -8.07 1.61
N ARG A 61 11.04 -8.86 0.55
CA ARG A 61 12.39 -9.18 0.06
C ARG A 61 12.82 -8.26 -1.08
N THR A 62 11.88 -7.64 -1.77
CA THR A 62 12.10 -6.83 -2.97
C THR A 62 11.91 -5.34 -2.70
N GLY A 63 10.82 -4.99 -2.02
CA GLY A 63 10.42 -3.63 -1.75
C GLY A 63 11.13 -2.99 -0.56
N HIS A 64 10.60 -1.87 -0.12
CA HIS A 64 11.06 -1.14 1.06
C HIS A 64 10.01 -1.23 2.16
N MET A 65 10.33 -1.94 3.24
CA MET A 65 9.44 -2.01 4.40
C MET A 65 9.44 -0.69 5.17
N HIS A 66 8.26 -0.18 5.51
CA HIS A 66 8.12 1.04 6.32
C HIS A 66 8.87 0.92 7.65
N ALA A 67 9.78 1.86 7.92
CA ALA A 67 10.72 1.80 9.07
C ALA A 67 10.01 1.69 10.44
N GLY A 68 8.84 2.31 10.58
CA GLY A 68 8.05 2.29 11.83
C GLY A 68 7.47 0.93 12.20
N LEU A 69 7.46 -0.04 11.29
CA LEU A 69 6.88 -1.37 11.55
C LEU A 69 7.81 -2.27 12.37
N LYS A 70 9.11 -2.02 12.35
CA LYS A 70 10.12 -2.79 13.10
C LYS A 70 10.03 -4.31 12.88
N GLY A 71 9.75 -4.72 11.64
CA GLY A 71 9.63 -6.12 11.26
C GLY A 71 8.23 -6.72 11.38
N ARG A 72 7.22 -5.98 11.86
CA ARG A 72 5.83 -6.48 11.94
C ARG A 72 5.17 -6.54 10.57
N ASP A 73 4.36 -7.56 10.35
CA ASP A 73 3.47 -7.68 9.20
C ASP A 73 2.09 -7.08 9.52
N ILE A 74 1.98 -5.75 9.55
CA ILE A 74 0.68 -5.12 9.84
C ILE A 74 -0.34 -5.30 8.72
N PHE A 75 0.10 -5.54 7.48
CA PHE A 75 -0.80 -5.88 6.38
C PHE A 75 -1.48 -7.22 6.65
N GLY A 76 -0.71 -8.28 6.88
CA GLY A 76 -1.26 -9.62 7.19
C GLY A 76 -2.04 -9.66 8.50
N GLU A 77 -1.55 -8.99 9.55
CA GLU A 77 -2.26 -8.87 10.83
C GLU A 77 -3.65 -8.20 10.65
N THR A 78 -3.73 -7.12 9.85
CA THR A 78 -4.99 -6.41 9.56
C THR A 78 -5.94 -7.25 8.73
N VAL A 79 -5.44 -7.92 7.70
CA VAL A 79 -6.22 -8.86 6.88
C VAL A 79 -6.84 -9.96 7.76
N ALA A 80 -6.04 -10.54 8.67
CA ALA A 80 -6.53 -11.56 9.60
C ALA A 80 -7.59 -11.02 10.58
N ALA A 81 -7.39 -9.80 11.12
CA ALA A 81 -8.32 -9.16 12.05
C ALA A 81 -9.69 -8.87 11.39
N LEU A 82 -9.68 -8.36 10.14
CA LEU A 82 -10.89 -8.10 9.37
C LEU A 82 -11.66 -9.40 9.08
N ARG A 83 -10.94 -10.45 8.62
CA ARG A 83 -11.56 -11.75 8.32
C ARG A 83 -12.24 -12.38 9.54
N ARG A 84 -11.64 -12.27 10.74
CA ARG A 84 -12.27 -12.74 11.98
C ARG A 84 -13.60 -12.06 12.29
N ARG A 85 -13.83 -10.85 11.76
CA ARG A 85 -15.07 -10.08 11.92
C ARG A 85 -16.01 -10.18 10.71
N GLY A 86 -15.74 -11.09 9.76
CA GLY A 86 -16.56 -11.25 8.56
C GLY A 86 -16.43 -10.11 7.54
N ILE A 87 -15.44 -9.20 7.71
CA ILE A 87 -15.20 -8.09 6.80
C ILE A 87 -14.23 -8.54 5.70
N THR A 88 -14.61 -8.34 4.45
CA THR A 88 -13.77 -8.72 3.30
C THR A 88 -12.60 -7.76 3.14
N PRO A 89 -11.33 -8.19 3.32
CA PRO A 89 -10.17 -7.33 3.05
C PRO A 89 -9.90 -7.23 1.56
N ILE A 90 -9.57 -6.04 1.08
CA ILE A 90 -9.16 -5.74 -0.28
C ILE A 90 -7.74 -5.18 -0.20
N ALA A 91 -6.77 -5.86 -0.81
CA ALA A 91 -5.40 -5.34 -0.86
C ALA A 91 -5.33 -4.09 -1.76
N TYR A 92 -4.77 -3.02 -1.21
CA TYR A 92 -4.38 -1.85 -1.98
C TYR A 92 -2.88 -1.94 -2.28
N TYR A 93 -2.52 -1.80 -3.54
CA TYR A 93 -1.14 -1.69 -4.00
C TYR A 93 -1.03 -0.55 -5.00
N THR A 94 -0.01 0.30 -4.82
CA THR A 94 0.26 1.39 -5.75
C THR A 94 0.99 0.88 -6.99
N VAL A 95 0.64 1.40 -8.17
CA VAL A 95 1.25 0.96 -9.43
C VAL A 95 1.98 2.10 -10.14
N VAL A 96 1.55 3.34 -9.97
CA VAL A 96 2.06 4.51 -10.71
C VAL A 96 2.93 5.39 -9.81
N TYR A 97 2.36 5.83 -8.67
CA TYR A 97 3.11 6.62 -7.70
C TYR A 97 3.96 5.68 -6.84
N HIS A 98 5.29 5.76 -7.00
CA HIS A 98 6.16 4.85 -6.27
C HIS A 98 7.58 5.42 -6.11
N ASN A 99 7.82 6.16 -5.02
CA ASN A 99 9.10 6.84 -4.81
C ASN A 99 10.30 5.88 -4.77
N HIS A 100 10.15 4.70 -4.15
CA HIS A 100 11.25 3.75 -4.03
C HIS A 100 11.62 3.08 -5.36
N SER A 101 10.64 2.74 -6.23
CA SER A 101 10.96 2.18 -7.54
C SER A 101 11.70 3.19 -8.42
N VAL A 102 11.23 4.45 -8.44
CA VAL A 102 11.91 5.52 -9.20
C VAL A 102 13.29 5.84 -8.64
N LYS A 103 13.46 5.80 -7.29
CA LYS A 103 14.78 5.95 -6.68
C LYS A 103 15.74 4.82 -7.09
N ARG A 104 15.22 3.61 -7.24
CA ARG A 104 16.01 2.43 -7.67
C ARG A 104 16.32 2.45 -9.15
N TYR A 105 15.38 2.90 -9.97
CA TYR A 105 15.46 2.99 -11.43
C TYR A 105 15.15 4.41 -11.91
N PRO A 106 16.09 5.37 -11.77
CA PRO A 106 15.83 6.78 -12.06
C PRO A 106 15.39 7.07 -13.50
N ASP A 107 15.82 6.25 -14.45
CA ASP A 107 15.45 6.38 -15.86
C ASP A 107 14.02 5.90 -16.15
N SER A 108 13.39 5.24 -15.21
CA SER A 108 11.98 4.84 -15.30
C SER A 108 11.00 5.94 -14.87
N GLU A 109 11.49 7.11 -14.42
CA GLU A 109 10.61 8.19 -14.03
C GLU A 109 9.90 8.79 -15.25
N GLN A 110 8.58 8.90 -15.17
CA GLN A 110 7.77 9.50 -16.22
C GLN A 110 8.14 10.98 -16.42
N VAL A 111 8.28 11.36 -17.68
CA VAL A 111 8.45 12.75 -18.09
C VAL A 111 7.27 13.19 -18.96
N ASP A 112 6.96 14.47 -18.96
CA ASP A 112 5.97 15.07 -19.84
C ASP A 112 6.53 15.28 -21.26
N ILE A 113 5.71 15.86 -22.13
CA ILE A 113 6.10 16.14 -23.53
C ILE A 113 7.26 17.14 -23.67
N LEU A 114 7.60 17.86 -22.59
CA LEU A 114 8.72 18.81 -22.53
C LEU A 114 9.95 18.18 -21.86
N GLY A 115 9.89 16.89 -21.51
CA GLY A 115 10.96 16.19 -20.81
C GLY A 115 11.04 16.55 -19.32
N GLN A 116 10.00 17.13 -18.73
CA GLN A 116 10.00 17.54 -17.33
C GLN A 116 9.40 16.43 -16.47
N ARG A 117 10.01 16.22 -15.29
CA ARG A 117 9.51 15.28 -14.29
C ARG A 117 8.38 15.90 -13.48
N HIS A 118 7.49 15.05 -12.96
CA HIS A 118 6.39 15.52 -12.11
C HIS A 118 6.94 16.21 -10.84
N PRO A 119 6.53 17.47 -10.57
CA PRO A 119 7.10 18.24 -9.46
C PRO A 119 6.48 17.87 -8.10
N GLY A 120 5.55 16.92 -8.06
CA GLY A 120 4.79 16.57 -6.87
C GLY A 120 5.60 15.79 -5.83
N ARG A 121 4.97 15.54 -4.69
CA ARG A 121 5.50 14.77 -3.56
C ARG A 121 5.86 13.34 -3.95
N TYR A 122 5.07 12.76 -4.84
CA TYR A 122 5.23 11.38 -5.27
C TYR A 122 5.84 11.33 -6.66
N ARG A 123 6.81 10.47 -6.85
CA ARG A 123 7.39 10.17 -8.15
C ARG A 123 6.47 9.27 -8.95
N ILE A 124 6.42 9.50 -10.25
CA ILE A 124 5.59 8.73 -11.16
C ILE A 124 6.50 7.78 -11.95
N ALA A 125 6.28 6.47 -11.76
CA ALA A 125 6.99 5.45 -12.52
C ALA A 125 6.33 5.22 -13.89
N CYS A 126 7.14 5.05 -14.92
CA CYS A 126 6.67 4.73 -16.26
C CYS A 126 6.33 3.23 -16.35
N LEU A 127 5.08 2.90 -16.65
CA LEU A 127 4.65 1.51 -16.82
C LEU A 127 5.08 0.89 -18.16
N ASN A 128 5.73 1.65 -19.04
CA ASN A 128 6.37 1.12 -20.26
C ASN A 128 7.86 0.76 -20.02
N CYS A 129 8.36 0.96 -18.80
CA CYS A 129 9.72 0.56 -18.43
C CYS A 129 9.69 -0.87 -17.86
N GLU A 130 10.44 -1.76 -18.50
CA GLU A 130 10.49 -3.19 -18.16
C GLU A 130 10.98 -3.41 -16.73
N GLU A 131 12.02 -2.70 -16.30
CA GLU A 131 12.58 -2.81 -14.95
C GLU A 131 11.56 -2.43 -13.87
N THR A 132 10.68 -1.45 -14.15
CA THR A 132 9.59 -1.07 -13.24
C THR A 132 8.56 -2.19 -13.13
N LEU A 133 8.15 -2.77 -14.25
CA LEU A 133 7.17 -3.85 -14.26
C LEU A 133 7.69 -5.10 -13.55
N GLU A 134 8.95 -5.48 -13.83
CA GLU A 134 9.59 -6.59 -13.14
C GLU A 134 9.75 -6.34 -11.62
N TYR A 135 10.05 -5.09 -11.23
CA TYR A 135 10.13 -4.74 -9.82
C TYR A 135 8.79 -4.93 -9.13
N TYR A 136 7.71 -4.42 -9.71
CA TYR A 136 6.35 -4.56 -9.15
C TYR A 136 5.89 -6.02 -9.11
N GLN A 137 6.18 -6.80 -10.15
CA GLN A 137 5.88 -8.23 -10.17
C GLN A 137 6.55 -8.94 -9.00
N ARG A 138 7.85 -8.73 -8.80
CA ARG A 138 8.61 -9.33 -7.69
C ARG A 138 8.17 -8.85 -6.30
N GLU A 139 7.62 -7.64 -6.20
CA GLU A 139 7.11 -7.11 -4.93
C GLU A 139 5.74 -7.70 -4.58
N LEU A 140 4.98 -8.16 -5.57
CA LEU A 140 3.67 -8.79 -5.41
C LEU A 140 3.76 -10.33 -5.21
N GLU A 141 4.89 -10.96 -5.52
CA GLU A 141 5.19 -12.38 -5.27
C GLU A 141 5.64 -12.65 -3.82
#